data_102e72ce8e187085082ccc81478996f1
#
_entry.id   102e72ce8e187085082ccc81478996f1
#
_cell.length_a   1.000
_cell.length_b   1.000
_cell.length_c   1.000
_cell.angle_alpha   90.00
_cell.angle_beta   90.00
_cell.angle_gamma   90.00
#
_symmetry.space_group_name_H-M   'P 1'
#
loop_
_entity.id
_entity.type
_entity.pdbx_description
1 polymer ?
#
loop_
_entity_poly.entity_id
_entity_poly.type
_entity_poly.pdbx_seq_one_letter_code
_entity_poly.pdbx_strand_id
1 'polypeptide(L)'
;MNYAEESLRLHEKWKGKIEVIATVPVATKDDLSLAYTPGVAQPCLAIKETPADVWNYTSRGNLVAVVSDGTAVLGLGNIGPEAGLPVMEGKAVLFKHFADIDAVPVCLGKVFNEKGRTDAAKVIETVERLEPTFGGINLEDIGAPACFEVEQTLKKRMNIPVFHDDQHGTAIISLAAIINALKMVGKKIEDCRFVVNGAGAAGIACSRFYITAGAKRSNFIMCDSKGVIYKGRTDLNPEKQEFAAETDARTLADAMKGADIFLGFSAPNCVTAEMVKSMNKGAVIFAMANPVPEIFPDVALAAGAAVVGTGRSDFPNQINNVLGFPGIFRGALDVRARDINEEMKLAAANALAELAAESIPADVKEQLTAAYPADAAAGMFEGEPQLKATYVIPKPFDPRVVPRVAMRVAEAAMKT
;
A
#
# COMPACT_ATOMS: atom_id res chain seq x y z
N MET A 1 22.54 4.16 -14.61
CA MET A 1 21.44 4.65 -15.49
C MET A 1 20.80 5.86 -14.81
N ASN A 2 20.61 6.97 -15.53
CA ASN A 2 19.84 8.10 -15.01
C ASN A 2 18.33 7.80 -15.19
N TYR A 3 17.69 7.25 -14.15
CA TYR A 3 16.28 6.85 -14.22
C TYR A 3 15.32 8.00 -14.54
N ALA A 4 15.64 9.24 -14.14
CA ALA A 4 14.76 10.39 -14.38
C ALA A 4 14.68 10.74 -15.88
N GLU A 5 15.83 10.88 -16.54
CA GLU A 5 15.89 11.19 -17.97
C GLU A 5 15.36 10.04 -18.82
N GLU A 6 15.73 8.81 -18.48
CA GLU A 6 15.27 7.62 -19.22
C GLU A 6 13.77 7.41 -19.06
N SER A 7 13.20 7.63 -17.86
CA SER A 7 11.76 7.55 -17.63
C SER A 7 11.00 8.56 -18.51
N LEU A 8 11.47 9.82 -18.57
CA LEU A 8 10.83 10.84 -19.40
C LEU A 8 10.82 10.44 -20.89
N ARG A 9 11.97 10.00 -21.40
CA ARG A 9 12.10 9.52 -22.79
C ARG A 9 11.21 8.34 -23.10
N LEU A 10 11.09 7.39 -22.17
CA LEU A 10 10.24 6.21 -22.33
C LEU A 10 8.75 6.56 -22.28
N HIS A 11 8.31 7.44 -21.39
CA HIS A 11 6.91 7.90 -21.34
C HIS A 11 6.50 8.63 -22.64
N GLU A 12 7.39 9.45 -23.21
CA GLU A 12 7.14 10.09 -24.51
C GLU A 12 7.01 9.03 -25.63
N LYS A 13 7.83 7.97 -25.60
CA LYS A 13 7.77 6.88 -26.59
C LYS A 13 6.51 6.03 -26.44
N TRP A 14 6.13 5.69 -25.20
CA TRP A 14 4.98 4.81 -24.93
C TRP A 14 3.65 5.52 -25.17
N LYS A 15 3.55 6.82 -24.95
CA LYS A 15 2.30 7.62 -25.05
C LYS A 15 1.17 7.07 -24.18
N GLY A 16 1.51 6.60 -22.99
CA GLY A 16 0.65 5.90 -22.04
C GLY A 16 1.16 4.48 -21.78
N LYS A 17 0.79 3.92 -20.62
CA LYS A 17 1.24 2.60 -20.17
C LYS A 17 0.15 1.54 -20.22
N ILE A 18 -1.08 1.94 -20.57
CA ILE A 18 -2.26 1.07 -20.65
C ILE A 18 -2.96 1.25 -21.98
N GLU A 19 -3.63 0.20 -22.43
CA GLU A 19 -4.52 0.23 -23.59
C GLU A 19 -5.77 -0.60 -23.29
N VAL A 20 -6.85 -0.36 -24.02
CA VAL A 20 -8.08 -1.17 -23.96
C VAL A 20 -8.12 -2.03 -25.20
N ILE A 21 -8.17 -3.35 -25.02
CA ILE A 21 -8.24 -4.33 -26.09
C ILE A 21 -9.56 -5.09 -26.04
N ALA A 22 -10.09 -5.43 -27.22
CA ALA A 22 -11.25 -6.30 -27.31
C ALA A 22 -10.84 -7.74 -26.98
N THR A 23 -11.61 -8.41 -26.13
CA THR A 23 -11.40 -9.81 -25.72
C THR A 23 -12.27 -10.80 -26.50
N VAL A 24 -13.15 -10.28 -27.38
CA VAL A 24 -14.06 -11.06 -28.23
C VAL A 24 -13.77 -10.80 -29.70
N PRO A 25 -13.99 -11.79 -30.57
CA PRO A 25 -13.83 -11.59 -32.02
C PRO A 25 -14.92 -10.65 -32.55
N VAL A 26 -14.58 -9.79 -33.52
CA VAL A 26 -15.50 -8.97 -34.31
C VAL A 26 -15.02 -9.02 -35.76
N ALA A 27 -15.03 -10.21 -36.35
CA ALA A 27 -14.54 -10.43 -37.71
C ALA A 27 -15.68 -10.71 -38.70
N THR A 28 -16.84 -11.17 -38.25
CA THR A 28 -17.98 -11.55 -39.06
C THR A 28 -19.25 -10.80 -38.66
N LYS A 29 -20.28 -10.86 -39.53
CA LYS A 29 -21.62 -10.32 -39.20
C LYS A 29 -22.21 -11.00 -37.96
N ASP A 30 -21.97 -12.28 -37.81
CA ASP A 30 -22.49 -13.05 -36.67
C ASP A 30 -21.78 -12.65 -35.39
N ASP A 31 -20.45 -12.48 -35.40
CA ASP A 31 -19.69 -11.95 -34.24
C ASP A 31 -20.24 -10.59 -33.81
N LEU A 32 -20.45 -9.66 -34.76
CA LEU A 32 -21.02 -8.35 -34.45
C LEU A 32 -22.43 -8.45 -33.88
N SER A 33 -23.27 -9.36 -34.42
CA SER A 33 -24.63 -9.55 -33.93
C SER A 33 -24.68 -10.15 -32.53
N LEU A 34 -23.70 -10.97 -32.14
CA LEU A 34 -23.57 -11.54 -30.81
C LEU A 34 -22.97 -10.52 -29.83
N ALA A 35 -21.90 -9.82 -30.25
CA ALA A 35 -21.20 -8.88 -29.35
C ALA A 35 -21.97 -7.56 -29.15
N TYR A 36 -22.80 -7.17 -30.11
CA TYR A 36 -23.57 -5.92 -30.05
C TYR A 36 -25.04 -6.14 -30.43
N THR A 37 -25.55 -5.55 -31.51
CA THR A 37 -26.95 -5.59 -31.86
C THR A 37 -27.23 -6.70 -32.88
N PRO A 38 -28.25 -7.59 -32.67
CA PRO A 38 -29.29 -7.58 -31.63
C PRO A 38 -28.96 -8.39 -30.35
N GLY A 39 -27.94 -9.23 -30.36
CA GLY A 39 -27.65 -10.23 -29.32
C GLY A 39 -27.46 -9.65 -27.91
N VAL A 40 -26.83 -8.49 -27.80
CA VAL A 40 -26.55 -7.81 -26.50
C VAL A 40 -27.82 -7.48 -25.67
N ALA A 41 -28.99 -7.47 -26.31
CA ALA A 41 -30.23 -7.25 -25.55
C ALA A 41 -30.50 -8.37 -24.54
N GLN A 42 -30.08 -9.60 -24.80
CA GLN A 42 -30.32 -10.74 -23.91
C GLN A 42 -29.56 -10.61 -22.56
N PRO A 43 -28.23 -10.41 -22.51
CA PRO A 43 -27.55 -10.17 -21.24
C PRO A 43 -28.07 -8.91 -20.50
N CYS A 44 -28.47 -7.84 -21.22
CA CYS A 44 -29.11 -6.68 -20.59
C CYS A 44 -30.41 -7.05 -19.85
N LEU A 45 -31.29 -7.85 -20.49
CA LEU A 45 -32.52 -8.32 -19.89
C LEU A 45 -32.28 -9.26 -18.71
N ALA A 46 -31.30 -10.18 -18.83
CA ALA A 46 -30.91 -11.07 -17.73
C ALA A 46 -30.43 -10.30 -16.52
N ILE A 47 -29.54 -9.32 -16.71
CA ILE A 47 -29.07 -8.46 -15.62
C ILE A 47 -30.22 -7.62 -15.01
N LYS A 48 -31.13 -7.12 -15.83
CA LYS A 48 -32.32 -6.38 -15.34
C LYS A 48 -33.19 -7.25 -14.45
N GLU A 49 -33.39 -8.52 -14.81
CA GLU A 49 -34.16 -9.48 -14.02
C GLU A 49 -33.41 -9.96 -12.79
N THR A 50 -32.14 -10.27 -12.95
CA THR A 50 -31.23 -10.74 -11.87
C THR A 50 -30.00 -9.84 -11.79
N PRO A 51 -30.01 -8.75 -11.00
CA PRO A 51 -28.92 -7.77 -10.96
C PRO A 51 -27.52 -8.37 -10.65
N ALA A 52 -27.47 -9.51 -9.94
CA ALA A 52 -26.23 -10.22 -9.65
C ALA A 52 -25.52 -10.77 -10.92
N ASP A 53 -26.25 -10.94 -12.02
CA ASP A 53 -25.69 -11.43 -13.29
C ASP A 53 -24.76 -10.42 -13.98
N VAL A 54 -24.72 -9.17 -13.52
CA VAL A 54 -23.71 -8.19 -13.96
C VAL A 54 -22.29 -8.71 -13.77
N TRP A 55 -22.06 -9.50 -12.73
CA TRP A 55 -20.77 -10.12 -12.45
C TRP A 55 -20.39 -11.25 -13.41
N ASN A 56 -21.38 -11.85 -14.06
CA ASN A 56 -21.23 -12.97 -14.99
C ASN A 56 -21.13 -12.52 -16.45
N TYR A 57 -21.80 -11.40 -16.79
CA TYR A 57 -21.96 -10.97 -18.18
C TYR A 57 -21.18 -9.70 -18.55
N THR A 58 -20.41 -9.13 -17.61
CA THR A 58 -19.61 -7.94 -17.85
C THR A 58 -18.21 -8.07 -17.27
N SER A 59 -17.32 -7.14 -17.63
CA SER A 59 -15.97 -7.06 -17.07
C SER A 59 -15.93 -6.60 -15.59
N ARG A 60 -17.07 -6.23 -15.00
CA ARG A 60 -17.16 -5.69 -13.64
C ARG A 60 -16.44 -6.55 -12.61
N GLY A 61 -16.51 -7.89 -12.75
CA GLY A 61 -15.88 -8.83 -11.79
C GLY A 61 -14.34 -8.75 -11.72
N ASN A 62 -13.69 -8.14 -12.71
CA ASN A 62 -12.24 -8.02 -12.79
C ASN A 62 -11.77 -6.58 -13.02
N LEU A 63 -12.62 -5.56 -12.87
CA LEU A 63 -12.32 -4.19 -13.20
C LEU A 63 -12.25 -3.31 -11.94
N VAL A 64 -11.13 -2.64 -11.72
CA VAL A 64 -10.87 -1.73 -10.58
C VAL A 64 -10.66 -0.31 -11.06
N ALA A 65 -11.28 0.68 -10.39
CA ALA A 65 -10.95 2.08 -10.59
C ALA A 65 -9.78 2.48 -9.68
N VAL A 66 -8.74 3.08 -10.25
CA VAL A 66 -7.65 3.75 -9.50
C VAL A 66 -8.00 5.22 -9.44
N VAL A 67 -8.58 5.64 -8.32
CA VAL A 67 -9.13 6.99 -8.15
C VAL A 67 -8.14 7.88 -7.42
N SER A 68 -7.84 9.04 -7.99
CA SER A 68 -6.96 10.06 -7.39
C SER A 68 -7.45 11.47 -7.72
N ASP A 69 -7.15 12.43 -6.85
CA ASP A 69 -7.25 13.85 -7.13
C ASP A 69 -5.87 14.54 -7.26
N GLY A 70 -4.78 13.78 -7.09
CA GLY A 70 -3.41 14.24 -7.23
C GLY A 70 -2.93 15.19 -6.13
N THR A 71 -3.58 15.18 -4.93
CA THR A 71 -3.23 16.10 -3.84
C THR A 71 -2.12 15.62 -2.92
N ALA A 72 -1.69 14.35 -3.04
CA ALA A 72 -0.64 13.75 -2.19
C ALA A 72 0.29 12.80 -2.96
N VAL A 73 0.68 13.18 -4.18
CA VAL A 73 1.42 12.29 -5.09
C VAL A 73 2.85 12.09 -4.64
N LEU A 74 3.19 10.85 -4.25
CA LEU A 74 4.54 10.44 -3.82
C LEU A 74 5.18 11.48 -2.87
N GLY A 75 6.45 11.83 -3.05
CA GLY A 75 7.13 12.93 -2.36
C GLY A 75 6.90 14.33 -2.97
N LEU A 76 6.06 14.44 -4.00
CA LEU A 76 5.83 15.70 -4.75
C LEU A 76 4.68 16.55 -4.16
N GLY A 77 3.80 15.93 -3.35
CA GLY A 77 2.66 16.61 -2.74
C GLY A 77 1.53 16.87 -3.72
N ASN A 78 0.90 18.04 -3.61
CA ASN A 78 -0.23 18.42 -4.46
C ASN A 78 0.27 18.91 -5.83
N ILE A 79 0.20 18.05 -6.83
CA ILE A 79 0.57 18.36 -8.23
C ILE A 79 -0.65 18.34 -9.17
N GLY A 80 -1.83 18.01 -8.66
CA GLY A 80 -3.07 17.94 -9.41
C GLY A 80 -3.29 16.64 -10.18
N PRO A 81 -4.53 16.41 -10.65
CA PRO A 81 -4.94 15.13 -11.22
C PRO A 81 -4.24 14.78 -12.55
N GLU A 82 -4.01 15.76 -13.42
CA GLU A 82 -3.36 15.53 -14.72
C GLU A 82 -1.89 15.13 -14.53
N ALA A 83 -1.17 15.81 -13.64
CA ALA A 83 0.23 15.49 -13.36
C ALA A 83 0.38 14.18 -12.55
N GLY A 84 -0.66 13.77 -11.82
CA GLY A 84 -0.71 12.47 -11.13
C GLY A 84 -1.01 11.29 -12.05
N LEU A 85 -1.58 11.50 -13.24
CA LEU A 85 -2.00 10.45 -14.15
C LEU A 85 -0.91 9.41 -14.47
N PRO A 86 0.37 9.76 -14.73
CA PRO A 86 1.41 8.77 -14.95
C PRO A 86 1.62 7.78 -13.80
N VAL A 87 1.39 8.23 -12.55
CA VAL A 87 1.46 7.34 -11.37
C VAL A 87 0.28 6.39 -11.35
N MET A 88 -0.93 6.88 -11.64
CA MET A 88 -2.16 6.07 -11.68
C MET A 88 -2.12 5.02 -12.80
N GLU A 89 -1.57 5.35 -13.96
CA GLU A 89 -1.29 4.36 -15.01
C GLU A 89 -0.27 3.32 -14.53
N GLY A 90 0.77 3.73 -13.81
CA GLY A 90 1.71 2.82 -13.18
C GLY A 90 1.02 1.85 -12.22
N LYS A 91 0.10 2.34 -11.39
CA LYS A 91 -0.71 1.50 -10.49
C LYS A 91 -1.54 0.49 -11.28
N ALA A 92 -2.18 0.91 -12.36
CA ALA A 92 -2.96 0.03 -13.24
C ALA A 92 -2.09 -1.07 -13.87
N VAL A 93 -0.89 -0.74 -14.31
CA VAL A 93 0.09 -1.75 -14.82
C VAL A 93 0.42 -2.79 -13.75
N LEU A 94 0.62 -2.36 -12.49
CA LEU A 94 0.95 -3.28 -11.40
C LEU A 94 -0.22 -4.22 -11.06
N PHE A 95 -1.47 -3.71 -11.08
CA PHE A 95 -2.66 -4.54 -10.95
C PHE A 95 -2.73 -5.63 -12.01
N LYS A 96 -2.52 -5.24 -13.28
CA LYS A 96 -2.56 -6.19 -14.40
C LYS A 96 -1.41 -7.19 -14.34
N HIS A 97 -0.17 -6.70 -14.15
CA HIS A 97 1.02 -7.53 -14.20
C HIS A 97 1.05 -8.59 -13.10
N PHE A 98 0.71 -8.21 -11.86
CA PHE A 98 0.86 -9.09 -10.71
C PHE A 98 -0.38 -9.94 -10.39
N ALA A 99 -1.58 -9.43 -10.67
CA ALA A 99 -2.83 -10.08 -10.25
C ALA A 99 -3.84 -10.32 -11.38
N ASP A 100 -3.47 -10.01 -12.63
CA ASP A 100 -4.35 -10.06 -13.80
C ASP A 100 -5.69 -9.32 -13.59
N ILE A 101 -5.65 -8.21 -12.86
CA ILE A 101 -6.78 -7.30 -12.64
C ILE A 101 -6.71 -6.17 -13.66
N ASP A 102 -7.81 -5.96 -14.38
CA ASP A 102 -7.97 -4.80 -15.24
C ASP A 102 -8.19 -3.56 -14.37
N ALA A 103 -7.35 -2.54 -14.52
CA ALA A 103 -7.47 -1.33 -13.72
C ALA A 103 -7.41 -0.09 -14.60
N VAL A 104 -8.27 0.88 -14.29
CA VAL A 104 -8.42 2.12 -15.06
C VAL A 104 -8.17 3.31 -14.16
N PRO A 105 -7.22 4.20 -14.51
CA PRO A 105 -7.04 5.48 -13.83
C PRO A 105 -8.29 6.37 -13.97
N VAL A 106 -8.75 6.92 -12.84
CA VAL A 106 -9.87 7.87 -12.76
C VAL A 106 -9.37 9.08 -11.97
N CYS A 107 -8.73 10.02 -12.66
CA CYS A 107 -8.21 11.24 -12.06
C CYS A 107 -9.31 12.30 -11.99
N LEU A 108 -9.61 12.80 -10.79
CA LEU A 108 -10.74 13.68 -10.51
C LEU A 108 -10.32 15.15 -10.55
N GLY A 109 -10.76 15.88 -11.57
CA GLY A 109 -10.68 17.35 -11.62
C GLY A 109 -11.85 18.01 -10.88
N LYS A 110 -11.65 19.28 -10.46
CA LYS A 110 -12.71 20.14 -9.86
C LYS A 110 -13.30 19.63 -8.54
N VAL A 111 -12.60 18.74 -7.85
CA VAL A 111 -12.97 18.21 -6.54
C VAL A 111 -12.26 18.92 -5.39
N PHE A 112 -11.91 20.19 -5.58
CA PHE A 112 -11.18 20.99 -4.61
C PHE A 112 -12.07 22.02 -3.95
N ASN A 113 -11.74 22.37 -2.71
CA ASN A 113 -12.29 23.53 -2.00
C ASN A 113 -11.56 24.82 -2.41
N GLU A 114 -12.01 25.96 -1.88
CA GLU A 114 -11.43 27.29 -2.18
C GLU A 114 -9.93 27.42 -1.86
N LYS A 115 -9.40 26.56 -1.00
CA LYS A 115 -7.98 26.50 -0.62
C LYS A 115 -7.15 25.54 -1.50
N GLY A 116 -7.73 25.01 -2.57
CA GLY A 116 -7.07 24.04 -3.45
C GLY A 116 -6.79 22.66 -2.80
N ARG A 117 -7.48 22.33 -1.70
CA ARG A 117 -7.40 21.04 -1.03
C ARG A 117 -8.60 20.19 -1.43
N THR A 118 -8.45 18.87 -1.32
CA THR A 118 -9.53 17.91 -1.52
C THR A 118 -10.81 18.33 -0.80
N ASP A 119 -11.91 18.40 -1.54
CA ASP A 119 -13.27 18.47 -1.03
C ASP A 119 -13.83 17.05 -0.93
N ALA A 120 -13.85 16.52 0.28
CA ALA A 120 -14.25 15.11 0.51
C ALA A 120 -15.65 14.81 -0.03
N ALA A 121 -16.60 15.74 0.11
CA ALA A 121 -17.97 15.53 -0.34
C ALA A 121 -18.05 15.36 -1.86
N LYS A 122 -17.29 16.15 -2.62
CA LYS A 122 -17.25 16.03 -4.09
C LYS A 122 -16.60 14.72 -4.55
N VAL A 123 -15.53 14.30 -3.90
CA VAL A 123 -14.89 13.00 -4.19
C VAL A 123 -15.85 11.87 -3.91
N ILE A 124 -16.49 11.86 -2.73
CA ILE A 124 -17.46 10.84 -2.32
C ILE A 124 -18.60 10.75 -3.35
N GLU A 125 -19.24 11.87 -3.65
CA GLU A 125 -20.36 11.93 -4.61
C GLU A 125 -19.95 11.38 -5.99
N THR A 126 -18.75 11.72 -6.45
CA THR A 126 -18.26 11.27 -7.75
C THR A 126 -17.99 9.78 -7.76
N VAL A 127 -17.30 9.27 -6.73
CA VAL A 127 -16.90 7.86 -6.67
C VAL A 127 -18.09 6.93 -6.47
N GLU A 128 -19.08 7.31 -5.65
CA GLU A 128 -20.32 6.54 -5.49
C GLU A 128 -21.03 6.26 -6.84
N ARG A 129 -20.99 7.23 -7.76
CA ARG A 129 -21.61 7.08 -9.09
C ARG A 129 -20.86 6.13 -10.03
N LEU A 130 -19.61 5.77 -9.71
CA LEU A 130 -18.81 4.83 -10.49
C LEU A 130 -19.13 3.35 -10.15
N GLU A 131 -19.78 3.07 -9.02
CA GLU A 131 -20.04 1.72 -8.52
C GLU A 131 -20.63 0.75 -9.56
N PRO A 132 -21.58 1.15 -10.43
CA PRO A 132 -22.18 0.20 -11.39
C PRO A 132 -21.18 -0.42 -12.36
N THR A 133 -20.07 0.24 -12.64
CA THR A 133 -19.07 -0.20 -13.63
C THR A 133 -17.98 -1.06 -13.03
N PHE A 134 -17.59 -0.81 -11.77
CA PHE A 134 -16.38 -1.38 -11.17
C PHE A 134 -16.68 -2.48 -10.15
N GLY A 135 -15.76 -3.42 -10.04
CA GLY A 135 -15.76 -4.45 -9.00
C GLY A 135 -15.05 -4.03 -7.71
N GLY A 136 -14.27 -2.94 -7.76
CA GLY A 136 -13.58 -2.38 -6.62
C GLY A 136 -13.01 -0.99 -6.89
N ILE A 137 -12.72 -0.24 -5.84
CA ILE A 137 -12.14 1.11 -5.87
C ILE A 137 -10.83 1.12 -5.10
N ASN A 138 -9.74 1.43 -5.80
CA ASN A 138 -8.47 1.79 -5.18
C ASN A 138 -8.36 3.31 -5.11
N LEU A 139 -8.37 3.87 -3.90
CA LEU A 139 -8.08 5.28 -3.67
C LEU A 139 -6.56 5.47 -3.58
N GLU A 140 -6.03 6.46 -4.26
CA GLU A 140 -4.59 6.70 -4.38
C GLU A 140 -4.28 8.18 -4.32
N ASP A 141 -3.22 8.56 -3.60
CA ASP A 141 -2.65 9.92 -3.58
C ASP A 141 -3.66 11.04 -3.22
N ILE A 142 -4.65 10.73 -2.36
CA ILE A 142 -5.60 11.70 -1.81
C ILE A 142 -5.10 12.22 -0.47
N GLY A 143 -4.96 13.54 -0.34
CA GLY A 143 -4.34 14.18 0.81
C GLY A 143 -5.15 14.07 2.12
N ALA A 144 -4.43 13.89 3.23
CA ALA A 144 -5.02 13.96 4.56
C ALA A 144 -5.40 15.42 4.93
N PRO A 145 -6.47 15.65 5.73
CA PRO A 145 -7.32 14.65 6.39
C PRO A 145 -8.47 14.11 5.54
N ALA A 146 -8.73 14.68 4.35
CA ALA A 146 -9.88 14.32 3.51
C ALA A 146 -9.91 12.83 3.14
N CYS A 147 -8.76 12.21 2.92
CA CYS A 147 -8.65 10.79 2.56
C CYS A 147 -9.33 9.86 3.58
N PHE A 148 -9.29 10.18 4.87
CA PHE A 148 -9.94 9.39 5.93
C PHE A 148 -11.46 9.43 5.80
N GLU A 149 -12.03 10.64 5.63
CA GLU A 149 -13.46 10.84 5.47
C GLU A 149 -13.98 10.16 4.19
N VAL A 150 -13.25 10.35 3.09
CA VAL A 150 -13.56 9.76 1.78
C VAL A 150 -13.67 8.24 1.90
N GLU A 151 -12.62 7.58 2.37
CA GLU A 151 -12.60 6.12 2.46
C GLU A 151 -13.68 5.59 3.42
N GLN A 152 -13.75 6.12 4.65
CA GLN A 152 -14.71 5.65 5.64
C GLN A 152 -16.17 5.80 5.19
N THR A 153 -16.47 6.86 4.44
CA THR A 153 -17.83 7.11 3.94
C THR A 153 -18.15 6.16 2.78
N LEU A 154 -17.24 6.02 1.82
CA LEU A 154 -17.44 5.15 0.67
C LEU A 154 -17.56 3.67 1.10
N LYS A 155 -16.74 3.18 2.02
CA LYS A 155 -16.84 1.83 2.58
C LYS A 155 -18.20 1.53 3.19
N LYS A 156 -18.87 2.54 3.78
CA LYS A 156 -20.21 2.38 4.38
C LYS A 156 -21.33 2.43 3.36
N ARG A 157 -21.13 3.11 2.22
CA ARG A 157 -22.20 3.40 1.27
C ARG A 157 -22.17 2.52 0.03
N MET A 158 -20.97 2.08 -0.39
CA MET A 158 -20.78 1.25 -1.58
C MET A 158 -20.88 -0.25 -1.24
N ASN A 159 -21.33 -1.04 -2.21
CA ASN A 159 -21.43 -2.50 -2.10
C ASN A 159 -20.28 -3.24 -2.81
N ILE A 160 -19.20 -2.53 -3.08
CA ILE A 160 -17.93 -3.05 -3.62
C ILE A 160 -16.79 -2.60 -2.72
N PRO A 161 -15.66 -3.33 -2.66
CA PRO A 161 -14.55 -2.97 -1.81
C PRO A 161 -13.95 -1.62 -2.21
N VAL A 162 -13.74 -0.78 -1.20
CA VAL A 162 -13.01 0.49 -1.29
C VAL A 162 -11.78 0.39 -0.40
N PHE A 163 -10.61 0.70 -0.94
CA PHE A 163 -9.34 0.57 -0.25
C PHE A 163 -8.41 1.72 -0.60
N HIS A 164 -7.88 2.40 0.41
CA HIS A 164 -6.90 3.48 0.21
C HIS A 164 -5.49 2.91 0.40
N ASP A 165 -4.75 2.77 -0.69
CA ASP A 165 -3.46 2.07 -0.66
C ASP A 165 -2.40 2.79 0.16
N ASP A 166 -2.31 4.12 0.11
CA ASP A 166 -1.35 4.88 0.92
C ASP A 166 -1.56 4.73 2.43
N GLN A 167 -2.80 4.46 2.85
CA GLN A 167 -3.11 4.19 4.25
C GLN A 167 -2.83 2.73 4.59
N HIS A 168 -3.49 1.82 3.90
CA HIS A 168 -3.57 0.42 4.29
C HIS A 168 -2.49 -0.45 3.64
N GLY A 169 -2.09 -0.17 2.40
CA GLY A 169 -1.01 -0.89 1.74
C GLY A 169 0.28 -0.79 2.54
N THR A 170 0.68 0.43 2.88
CA THR A 170 1.88 0.68 3.70
C THR A 170 1.77 0.03 5.08
N ALA A 171 0.60 0.09 5.72
CA ALA A 171 0.38 -0.52 7.03
C ALA A 171 0.53 -2.06 6.99
N ILE A 172 -0.04 -2.71 5.99
CA ILE A 172 0.01 -4.16 5.81
C ILE A 172 1.45 -4.64 5.57
N ILE A 173 2.15 -3.99 4.63
CA ILE A 173 3.50 -4.40 4.24
C ILE A 173 4.50 -4.18 5.38
N SER A 174 4.44 -3.02 6.04
CA SER A 174 5.33 -2.73 7.16
C SER A 174 5.03 -3.61 8.37
N LEU A 175 3.76 -3.95 8.65
CA LEU A 175 3.43 -4.93 9.70
C LEU A 175 4.02 -6.31 9.39
N ALA A 176 3.91 -6.80 8.15
CA ALA A 176 4.51 -8.06 7.75
C ALA A 176 6.02 -8.10 8.02
N ALA A 177 6.73 -7.03 7.66
CA ALA A 177 8.14 -6.90 7.93
C ALA A 177 8.45 -6.77 9.42
N ILE A 178 7.63 -6.03 10.21
CA ILE A 178 7.76 -5.92 11.67
C ILE A 178 7.63 -7.29 12.34
N ILE A 179 6.62 -8.09 11.97
CA ILE A 179 6.41 -9.42 12.53
C ILE A 179 7.69 -10.26 12.44
N ASN A 180 8.33 -10.27 11.29
CA ASN A 180 9.55 -11.03 11.06
C ASN A 180 10.79 -10.39 11.71
N ALA A 181 10.92 -9.07 11.65
CA ALA A 181 12.00 -8.37 12.34
C ALA A 181 11.95 -8.62 13.85
N LEU A 182 10.77 -8.60 14.45
CA LEU A 182 10.60 -8.89 15.88
C LEU A 182 10.91 -10.33 16.24
N LYS A 183 10.53 -11.31 15.39
CA LYS A 183 10.96 -12.71 15.56
C LYS A 183 12.49 -12.84 15.61
N MET A 184 13.19 -12.13 14.73
CA MET A 184 14.66 -12.17 14.66
C MET A 184 15.33 -11.56 15.88
N VAL A 185 14.77 -10.46 16.44
CA VAL A 185 15.37 -9.80 17.61
C VAL A 185 14.82 -10.30 18.94
N GLY A 186 13.89 -11.28 18.92
CA GLY A 186 13.32 -11.90 20.11
C GLY A 186 12.42 -10.99 20.93
N LYS A 187 11.72 -10.03 20.28
CA LYS A 187 10.80 -9.09 20.94
C LYS A 187 9.35 -9.42 20.57
N LYS A 188 8.41 -9.04 21.45
CA LYS A 188 6.97 -9.13 21.20
C LYS A 188 6.41 -7.74 20.89
N ILE A 189 5.46 -7.66 19.99
CA ILE A 189 4.91 -6.40 19.48
C ILE A 189 4.25 -5.58 20.61
N GLU A 190 3.59 -6.25 21.56
CA GLU A 190 2.94 -5.63 22.71
C GLU A 190 3.90 -4.94 23.70
N ASP A 191 5.19 -5.30 23.67
CA ASP A 191 6.20 -4.78 24.57
C ASP A 191 7.11 -3.73 23.91
N CYS A 192 7.01 -3.58 22.59
CA CYS A 192 7.83 -2.65 21.83
C CYS A 192 7.37 -1.19 21.98
N ARG A 193 8.34 -0.29 22.04
CA ARG A 193 8.15 1.17 21.97
C ARG A 193 8.32 1.63 20.53
N PHE A 194 7.30 2.26 19.99
CA PHE A 194 7.24 2.76 18.62
C PHE A 194 7.47 4.26 18.55
N VAL A 195 8.33 4.67 17.64
CA VAL A 195 8.43 6.07 17.21
C VAL A 195 7.96 6.16 15.77
N VAL A 196 6.94 6.99 15.53
CA VAL A 196 6.35 7.22 14.20
C VAL A 196 6.63 8.65 13.80
N ASN A 197 7.48 8.85 12.82
CA ASN A 197 7.83 10.17 12.32
C ASN A 197 7.10 10.49 11.03
N GLY A 198 6.06 11.30 11.12
CA GLY A 198 5.12 11.63 10.06
C GLY A 198 3.68 11.28 10.46
N ALA A 199 2.90 12.29 10.85
CA ALA A 199 1.52 12.15 11.31
C ALA A 199 0.53 12.45 10.17
N GLY A 200 0.82 11.95 8.96
CA GLY A 200 -0.04 11.96 7.79
C GLY A 200 -0.88 10.68 7.66
N ALA A 201 -1.44 10.45 6.47
CA ALA A 201 -2.29 9.29 6.18
C ALA A 201 -1.62 7.97 6.56
N ALA A 202 -0.41 7.70 6.06
CA ALA A 202 0.33 6.47 6.32
C ALA A 202 0.68 6.30 7.81
N GLY A 203 1.25 7.32 8.47
CA GLY A 203 1.66 7.21 9.88
C GLY A 203 0.49 6.92 10.83
N ILE A 204 -0.65 7.58 10.64
CA ILE A 204 -1.88 7.35 11.40
C ILE A 204 -2.42 5.94 11.13
N ALA A 205 -2.57 5.55 9.86
CA ALA A 205 -3.11 4.24 9.48
C ALA A 205 -2.23 3.09 9.96
N CYS A 206 -0.91 3.17 9.79
CA CYS A 206 0.05 2.19 10.29
C CYS A 206 -0.08 2.02 11.81
N SER A 207 -0.11 3.13 12.57
CA SER A 207 -0.22 3.07 14.02
C SER A 207 -1.51 2.40 14.48
N ARG A 208 -2.65 2.74 13.87
CA ARG A 208 -3.93 2.08 14.16
C ARG A 208 -3.87 0.58 13.86
N PHE A 209 -3.33 0.22 12.72
CA PHE A 209 -3.24 -1.17 12.29
C PHE A 209 -2.31 -2.00 13.18
N TYR A 210 -1.19 -1.44 13.66
CA TYR A 210 -0.31 -2.15 14.60
C TYR A 210 -0.95 -2.34 15.97
N ILE A 211 -1.80 -1.39 16.40
CA ILE A 211 -2.61 -1.56 17.62
C ILE A 211 -3.61 -2.71 17.46
N THR A 212 -4.28 -2.81 16.30
CA THR A 212 -5.14 -3.95 15.95
C THR A 212 -4.35 -5.27 15.97
N ALA A 213 -3.08 -5.25 15.56
CA ALA A 213 -2.18 -6.40 15.58
C ALA A 213 -1.57 -6.72 16.97
N GLY A 214 -1.94 -5.97 18.03
CA GLY A 214 -1.53 -6.25 19.41
C GLY A 214 -0.54 -5.27 20.00
N ALA A 215 -0.07 -4.26 19.28
CA ALA A 215 0.76 -3.21 19.88
C ALA A 215 -0.05 -2.36 20.87
N LYS A 216 0.56 -2.00 22.01
CA LYS A 216 -0.10 -1.16 23.00
C LYS A 216 -0.09 0.30 22.57
N ARG A 217 -1.25 0.93 22.55
CA ARG A 217 -1.41 2.37 22.23
C ARG A 217 -0.47 3.26 23.05
N SER A 218 -0.28 2.95 24.33
CA SER A 218 0.60 3.71 25.24
C SER A 218 2.08 3.69 24.85
N ASN A 219 2.48 2.77 23.97
CA ASN A 219 3.87 2.59 23.57
C ASN A 219 4.23 3.40 22.32
N PHE A 220 3.29 4.19 21.77
CA PHE A 220 3.52 5.01 20.59
C PHE A 220 3.90 6.44 20.97
N ILE A 221 4.97 6.94 20.38
CA ILE A 221 5.31 8.37 20.31
C ILE A 221 5.30 8.76 18.83
N MET A 222 4.38 9.65 18.47
CA MET A 222 4.26 10.17 17.12
C MET A 222 4.84 11.57 17.00
N CYS A 223 5.53 11.86 15.91
CA CYS A 223 6.10 13.16 15.59
C CYS A 223 5.48 13.72 14.30
N ASP A 224 5.33 15.03 14.24
CA ASP A 224 5.03 15.78 13.03
C ASP A 224 6.10 16.87 12.78
N SER A 225 5.89 17.76 11.81
CA SER A 225 6.83 18.83 11.48
C SER A 225 7.15 19.79 12.64
N LYS A 226 6.38 19.76 13.72
CA LYS A 226 6.59 20.59 14.94
C LYS A 226 7.19 19.78 16.10
N GLY A 227 7.55 18.51 15.88
CA GLY A 227 8.10 17.60 16.87
C GLY A 227 7.08 16.63 17.43
N VAL A 228 7.28 16.19 18.66
CA VAL A 228 6.43 15.18 19.31
C VAL A 228 4.97 15.65 19.46
N ILE A 229 4.04 14.75 19.17
CA ILE A 229 2.61 14.93 19.43
C ILE A 229 2.34 14.50 20.88
N TYR A 230 2.24 15.49 21.78
CA TYR A 230 2.04 15.26 23.21
C TYR A 230 0.75 15.87 23.73
N LYS A 231 0.25 15.38 24.85
CA LYS A 231 -0.92 15.95 25.53
C LYS A 231 -0.67 17.42 25.91
N GLY A 232 -1.59 18.30 25.52
CA GLY A 232 -1.48 19.75 25.75
C GLY A 232 -1.10 20.54 24.49
N ARG A 233 -0.75 19.91 23.37
CA ARG A 233 -0.69 20.63 22.09
C ARG A 233 -2.11 21.03 21.64
N THR A 234 -2.26 22.27 21.20
CA THR A 234 -3.57 22.86 20.79
C THR A 234 -3.79 22.95 19.29
N ASP A 235 -2.78 22.57 18.50
CA ASP A 235 -2.75 22.67 17.05
C ASP A 235 -3.00 21.34 16.34
N LEU A 236 -3.54 20.35 17.05
CA LEU A 236 -3.75 18.99 16.54
C LEU A 236 -5.15 18.85 15.94
N ASN A 237 -5.23 18.19 14.79
CA ASN A 237 -6.49 17.67 14.25
C ASN A 237 -6.93 16.41 15.05
N PRO A 238 -8.17 15.92 14.86
CA PRO A 238 -8.70 14.77 15.60
C PRO A 238 -7.82 13.52 15.50
N GLU A 239 -7.30 13.20 14.31
CA GLU A 239 -6.48 12.02 14.06
C GLU A 239 -5.14 12.09 14.79
N LYS A 240 -4.51 13.26 14.82
CA LYS A 240 -3.28 13.50 15.62
C LYS A 240 -3.56 13.51 17.11
N GLN A 241 -4.69 14.09 17.54
CA GLN A 241 -5.09 14.12 18.94
C GLN A 241 -5.25 12.71 19.52
N GLU A 242 -5.71 11.76 18.73
CA GLU A 242 -5.74 10.33 19.10
C GLU A 242 -4.38 9.82 19.55
N PHE A 243 -3.29 10.31 18.93
CA PHE A 243 -1.92 9.88 19.24
C PHE A 243 -1.15 10.84 20.16
N ALA A 244 -1.80 11.80 20.80
CA ALA A 244 -1.16 12.67 21.77
C ALA A 244 -0.70 11.86 23.00
N ALA A 245 0.64 11.76 23.17
CA ALA A 245 1.27 10.98 24.23
C ALA A 245 1.45 11.82 25.52
N GLU A 246 1.41 11.15 26.67
CA GLU A 246 1.82 11.73 27.94
C GLU A 246 3.34 11.54 28.09
N THR A 247 4.11 12.55 27.75
CA THR A 247 5.57 12.47 27.69
C THR A 247 6.21 13.85 27.76
N ASP A 248 7.42 13.91 28.29
CA ASP A 248 8.27 15.11 28.30
C ASP A 248 9.12 15.24 27.02
N ALA A 249 9.12 14.24 26.15
CA ALA A 249 9.79 14.31 24.84
C ALA A 249 9.18 15.42 23.98
N ARG A 250 10.03 16.22 23.31
CA ARG A 250 9.59 17.31 22.42
C ARG A 250 10.14 17.18 21.02
N THR A 251 11.30 16.57 20.86
CA THR A 251 11.99 16.38 19.59
C THR A 251 11.97 14.92 19.16
N LEU A 252 12.26 14.66 17.87
CA LEU A 252 12.45 13.31 17.36
C LEU A 252 13.57 12.58 18.11
N ALA A 253 14.67 13.27 18.41
CA ALA A 253 15.78 12.71 19.17
C ALA A 253 15.37 12.26 20.59
N ASP A 254 14.49 13.01 21.26
CA ASP A 254 13.95 12.60 22.55
C ASP A 254 13.05 11.37 22.43
N ALA A 255 12.22 11.32 21.40
CA ALA A 255 11.31 10.20 21.15
C ALA A 255 12.08 8.89 20.90
N MET A 256 13.19 8.95 20.17
CA MET A 256 13.98 7.78 19.80
C MET A 256 14.77 7.16 20.97
N LYS A 257 15.00 7.88 22.06
CA LYS A 257 15.68 7.32 23.25
C LYS A 257 14.92 6.12 23.82
N GLY A 258 15.55 4.95 23.77
CA GLY A 258 14.95 3.70 24.26
C GLY A 258 13.75 3.21 23.44
N ALA A 259 13.60 3.63 22.20
CA ALA A 259 12.64 3.07 21.27
C ALA A 259 13.13 1.71 20.71
N ASP A 260 12.20 0.84 20.37
CA ASP A 260 12.48 -0.46 19.74
C ASP A 260 12.29 -0.41 18.23
N ILE A 261 11.31 0.36 17.76
CA ILE A 261 10.93 0.46 16.37
C ILE A 261 10.82 1.93 15.97
N PHE A 262 11.48 2.30 14.88
CA PHE A 262 11.30 3.57 14.20
C PHE A 262 10.60 3.36 12.86
N LEU A 263 9.60 4.19 12.58
CA LEU A 263 8.83 4.23 11.36
C LEU A 263 8.87 5.64 10.78
N GLY A 264 9.46 5.79 9.61
CA GLY A 264 9.61 7.06 8.92
C GLY A 264 8.62 7.21 7.78
N PHE A 265 7.85 8.31 7.80
CA PHE A 265 6.88 8.71 6.76
C PHE A 265 6.99 10.23 6.50
N SER A 266 8.17 10.80 6.59
CA SER A 266 8.31 12.24 6.67
C SER A 266 9.37 12.82 5.70
N ALA A 267 10.42 13.41 6.25
CA ALA A 267 11.43 14.15 5.50
C ALA A 267 12.73 13.36 5.37
N PRO A 268 13.46 13.54 4.26
CA PRO A 268 14.75 12.89 4.06
C PRO A 268 15.78 13.31 5.11
N ASN A 269 16.67 12.38 5.46
CA ASN A 269 17.87 12.62 6.30
C ASN A 269 17.58 13.24 7.68
N CYS A 270 16.38 13.03 8.25
CA CYS A 270 16.01 13.59 9.55
C CYS A 270 16.42 12.71 10.75
N VAL A 271 16.93 11.50 10.52
CA VAL A 271 17.43 10.59 11.56
C VAL A 271 18.95 10.50 11.48
N THR A 272 19.62 10.69 12.63
CA THR A 272 21.08 10.61 12.73
C THR A 272 21.55 9.28 13.33
N ALA A 273 22.83 8.95 13.15
CA ALA A 273 23.46 7.78 13.76
C ALA A 273 23.35 7.80 15.29
N GLU A 274 23.45 8.99 15.92
CA GLU A 274 23.33 9.18 17.38
C GLU A 274 21.91 8.85 17.87
N MET A 275 20.87 9.22 17.10
CA MET A 275 19.49 8.84 17.41
C MET A 275 19.33 7.31 17.38
N VAL A 276 19.89 6.64 16.36
CA VAL A 276 19.87 5.16 16.28
C VAL A 276 20.58 4.53 17.46
N LYS A 277 21.77 5.01 17.83
CA LYS A 277 22.52 4.52 19.00
C LYS A 277 21.77 4.69 20.33
N SER A 278 20.85 5.65 20.41
CA SER A 278 20.03 5.89 21.61
C SER A 278 18.85 4.94 21.75
N MET A 279 18.54 4.17 20.72
CA MET A 279 17.47 3.16 20.73
C MET A 279 17.86 1.93 21.55
N ASN A 280 16.88 1.10 21.85
CA ASN A 280 17.11 -0.18 22.53
C ASN A 280 17.91 -1.15 21.63
N LYS A 281 18.64 -2.06 22.27
CA LYS A 281 19.29 -3.16 21.54
C LYS A 281 18.27 -3.93 20.69
N GLY A 282 18.66 -4.29 19.47
CA GLY A 282 17.77 -4.94 18.51
C GLY A 282 16.77 -3.95 17.88
N ALA A 283 17.19 -2.71 17.67
CA ALA A 283 16.37 -1.68 17.03
C ALA A 283 15.99 -2.07 15.59
N VAL A 284 14.73 -1.84 15.24
CA VAL A 284 14.18 -2.02 13.90
C VAL A 284 13.89 -0.64 13.30
N ILE A 285 14.38 -0.36 12.11
CA ILE A 285 14.24 0.93 11.45
C ILE A 285 13.63 0.75 10.06
N PHE A 286 12.43 1.28 9.87
CA PHE A 286 11.81 1.38 8.54
C PHE A 286 11.72 2.85 8.13
N ALA A 287 12.68 3.27 7.28
CA ALA A 287 12.79 4.63 6.75
C ALA A 287 12.15 4.68 5.36
N MET A 288 10.86 5.03 5.31
CA MET A 288 10.01 4.85 4.12
C MET A 288 9.78 6.13 3.32
N ALA A 289 10.42 7.25 3.66
CA ALA A 289 10.38 8.46 2.85
C ALA A 289 10.99 8.22 1.45
N ASN A 290 10.34 8.77 0.44
CA ASN A 290 10.76 8.69 -0.96
C ASN A 290 10.93 10.10 -1.55
N PRO A 291 11.92 10.32 -2.44
CA PRO A 291 12.89 9.35 -2.97
C PRO A 291 14.12 9.11 -2.06
N VAL A 292 14.29 9.90 -1.01
CA VAL A 292 15.42 9.81 -0.08
C VAL A 292 14.87 9.42 1.30
N PRO A 293 15.39 8.35 1.93
CA PRO A 293 14.89 7.89 3.24
C PRO A 293 15.30 8.84 4.37
N GLU A 294 14.68 8.69 5.54
CA GLU A 294 15.01 9.43 6.76
C GLU A 294 16.43 9.16 7.24
N ILE A 295 16.93 7.96 6.97
CA ILE A 295 18.32 7.53 7.18
C ILE A 295 18.65 6.44 6.19
N PHE A 296 19.86 6.43 5.64
CA PHE A 296 20.31 5.36 4.75
C PHE A 296 20.61 4.07 5.52
N PRO A 297 20.34 2.89 4.92
CA PRO A 297 20.50 1.60 5.61
C PRO A 297 21.90 1.31 6.13
N ASP A 298 22.94 1.66 5.40
CA ASP A 298 24.35 1.50 5.79
C ASP A 298 24.68 2.31 7.06
N VAL A 299 24.20 3.56 7.13
CA VAL A 299 24.37 4.43 8.30
C VAL A 299 23.61 3.88 9.51
N ALA A 300 22.37 3.42 9.33
CA ALA A 300 21.56 2.87 10.40
C ALA A 300 22.14 1.55 10.94
N LEU A 301 22.60 0.66 10.07
CA LEU A 301 23.26 -0.60 10.45
C LEU A 301 24.57 -0.35 11.18
N ALA A 302 25.41 0.56 10.68
CA ALA A 302 26.65 0.96 11.33
C ALA A 302 26.42 1.58 12.71
N ALA A 303 25.26 2.22 12.93
CA ALA A 303 24.86 2.77 14.22
C ALA A 303 24.27 1.74 15.19
N GLY A 304 24.06 0.48 14.76
CA GLY A 304 23.62 -0.63 15.61
C GLY A 304 22.16 -1.06 15.42
N ALA A 305 21.48 -0.60 14.37
CA ALA A 305 20.17 -1.16 14.00
C ALA A 305 20.32 -2.65 13.64
N ALA A 306 19.37 -3.47 14.09
CA ALA A 306 19.38 -4.92 13.82
C ALA A 306 18.73 -5.25 12.47
N VAL A 307 17.67 -4.54 12.12
CA VAL A 307 16.94 -4.70 10.85
C VAL A 307 16.62 -3.32 10.30
N VAL A 308 16.89 -3.13 9.01
CA VAL A 308 16.56 -1.88 8.31
C VAL A 308 15.78 -2.20 7.04
N GLY A 309 14.72 -1.44 6.77
CA GLY A 309 13.94 -1.48 5.53
C GLY A 309 13.68 -0.06 5.02
N THR A 310 13.46 0.05 3.71
CA THR A 310 13.14 1.33 3.04
C THR A 310 12.04 1.13 2.00
N GLY A 311 11.45 2.21 1.49
CA GLY A 311 10.55 2.17 0.35
C GLY A 311 11.25 1.90 -1.00
N ARG A 312 12.57 1.98 -1.04
CA ARG A 312 13.38 1.90 -2.29
C ARG A 312 13.69 0.46 -2.67
N SER A 313 13.71 0.21 -3.98
CA SER A 313 14.01 -1.10 -4.58
C SER A 313 15.50 -1.45 -4.62
N ASP A 314 16.37 -0.46 -4.44
CA ASP A 314 17.83 -0.63 -4.50
C ASP A 314 18.46 -1.01 -3.16
N PHE A 315 17.63 -1.24 -2.13
CA PHE A 315 18.05 -1.73 -0.81
C PHE A 315 17.34 -3.03 -0.42
N PRO A 316 17.94 -3.84 0.46
CA PRO A 316 17.26 -4.96 1.10
C PRO A 316 15.97 -4.54 1.84
N ASN A 317 15.04 -5.47 2.02
CA ASN A 317 13.76 -5.21 2.71
C ASN A 317 12.99 -4.01 2.13
N GLN A 318 12.66 -4.09 0.84
CA GLN A 318 11.83 -3.10 0.20
C GLN A 318 10.40 -3.12 0.77
N ILE A 319 10.04 -2.09 1.53
CA ILE A 319 8.69 -1.88 2.06
C ILE A 319 7.87 -1.15 0.99
N ASN A 320 7.23 -1.89 0.10
CA ASN A 320 6.50 -1.34 -1.03
C ASN A 320 5.11 -1.98 -1.17
N ASN A 321 4.09 -1.16 -1.35
CA ASN A 321 2.68 -1.54 -1.41
C ASN A 321 2.37 -2.57 -2.51
N VAL A 322 3.21 -2.68 -3.54
CA VAL A 322 3.08 -3.67 -4.63
C VAL A 322 3.04 -5.12 -4.12
N LEU A 323 3.60 -5.39 -2.95
CA LEU A 323 3.50 -6.70 -2.30
C LEU A 323 2.09 -7.02 -1.78
N GLY A 324 1.25 -6.01 -1.55
CA GLY A 324 -0.06 -6.16 -0.89
C GLY A 324 -1.23 -5.98 -1.83
N PHE A 325 -1.42 -4.76 -2.36
CA PHE A 325 -2.67 -4.37 -3.00
C PHE A 325 -3.12 -5.30 -4.15
N PRO A 326 -2.23 -5.83 -5.03
CA PRO A 326 -2.71 -6.69 -6.12
C PRO A 326 -3.36 -7.97 -5.58
N GLY A 327 -2.69 -8.65 -4.63
CA GLY A 327 -3.21 -9.86 -4.00
C GLY A 327 -4.45 -9.61 -3.13
N ILE A 328 -4.51 -8.47 -2.44
CA ILE A 328 -5.66 -8.08 -1.62
C ILE A 328 -6.90 -7.90 -2.50
N PHE A 329 -6.79 -7.13 -3.60
CA PHE A 329 -7.91 -6.96 -4.53
C PHE A 329 -8.26 -8.26 -5.25
N ARG A 330 -7.26 -9.09 -5.64
CA ARG A 330 -7.54 -10.39 -6.24
C ARG A 330 -8.37 -11.27 -5.32
N GLY A 331 -7.96 -11.41 -4.06
CA GLY A 331 -8.71 -12.18 -3.07
C GLY A 331 -10.12 -11.62 -2.79
N ALA A 332 -10.27 -10.30 -2.72
CA ALA A 332 -11.57 -9.66 -2.53
C ALA A 332 -12.51 -9.85 -3.75
N LEU A 333 -12.00 -9.68 -4.96
CA LEU A 333 -12.78 -9.85 -6.19
C LEU A 333 -13.19 -11.30 -6.43
N ASP A 334 -12.33 -12.28 -6.14
CA ASP A 334 -12.60 -13.70 -6.36
C ASP A 334 -13.80 -14.20 -5.56
N VAL A 335 -14.03 -13.64 -4.36
CA VAL A 335 -15.17 -13.99 -3.50
C VAL A 335 -16.27 -12.93 -3.51
N ARG A 336 -16.16 -11.90 -4.36
CA ARG A 336 -17.08 -10.78 -4.45
C ARG A 336 -17.33 -10.11 -3.09
N ALA A 337 -16.25 -9.88 -2.34
CA ALA A 337 -16.30 -9.22 -1.05
C ALA A 337 -16.84 -7.80 -1.20
N ARG A 338 -17.66 -7.36 -0.24
CA ARG A 338 -18.22 -5.98 -0.23
C ARG A 338 -17.28 -4.97 0.39
N ASP A 339 -16.34 -5.44 1.20
CA ASP A 339 -15.35 -4.62 1.90
C ASP A 339 -14.00 -5.33 1.94
N ILE A 340 -12.95 -4.58 2.19
CA ILE A 340 -11.66 -5.07 2.64
C ILE A 340 -11.54 -4.65 4.11
N ASN A 341 -11.90 -5.57 5.00
CA ASN A 341 -11.97 -5.34 6.44
C ASN A 341 -10.62 -5.58 7.16
N GLU A 342 -10.58 -5.36 8.49
CA GLU A 342 -9.36 -5.49 9.28
C GLU A 342 -8.82 -6.92 9.28
N GLU A 343 -9.70 -7.93 9.32
CA GLU A 343 -9.34 -9.35 9.31
C GLU A 343 -8.67 -9.74 7.98
N MET A 344 -9.18 -9.25 6.86
CA MET A 344 -8.58 -9.45 5.53
C MET A 344 -7.20 -8.79 5.43
N LYS A 345 -7.05 -7.58 5.99
CA LYS A 345 -5.76 -6.87 6.03
C LYS A 345 -4.73 -7.60 6.91
N LEU A 346 -5.14 -8.08 8.08
CA LEU A 346 -4.29 -8.90 8.95
C LEU A 346 -3.89 -10.22 8.29
N ALA A 347 -4.82 -10.86 7.58
CA ALA A 347 -4.53 -12.08 6.82
C ALA A 347 -3.48 -11.83 5.73
N ALA A 348 -3.55 -10.70 5.02
CA ALA A 348 -2.54 -10.30 4.04
C ALA A 348 -1.16 -10.08 4.67
N ALA A 349 -1.09 -9.35 5.79
CA ALA A 349 0.16 -9.09 6.50
C ALA A 349 0.81 -10.40 7.01
N ASN A 350 0.01 -11.29 7.60
CA ASN A 350 0.49 -12.60 8.07
C ASN A 350 0.94 -13.48 6.90
N ALA A 351 0.21 -13.49 5.78
CA ALA A 351 0.59 -14.25 4.57
C ALA A 351 1.97 -13.85 4.05
N LEU A 352 2.25 -12.55 4.00
CA LEU A 352 3.56 -12.03 3.58
C LEU A 352 4.65 -12.37 4.59
N ALA A 353 4.37 -12.26 5.89
CA ALA A 353 5.33 -12.60 6.94
C ALA A 353 5.67 -14.09 6.94
N GLU A 354 4.67 -14.96 6.79
CA GLU A 354 4.87 -16.40 6.68
C GLU A 354 5.71 -16.75 5.44
N LEU A 355 5.37 -16.18 4.29
CA LEU A 355 6.06 -16.45 3.03
C LEU A 355 7.54 -16.07 3.06
N ALA A 356 7.91 -14.96 3.70
CA ALA A 356 9.31 -14.55 3.84
C ALA A 356 10.12 -15.51 4.73
N ALA A 357 9.46 -16.23 5.62
CA ALA A 357 10.10 -17.21 6.52
C ALA A 357 10.21 -18.63 5.91
N GLU A 358 9.46 -18.91 4.84
CA GLU A 358 9.48 -20.21 4.15
C GLU A 358 10.72 -20.33 3.27
N SER A 359 11.20 -21.57 3.07
CA SER A 359 12.25 -21.88 2.08
C SER A 359 11.80 -21.48 0.67
N ILE A 360 12.76 -21.04 -0.15
CA ILE A 360 12.51 -20.66 -1.54
C ILE A 360 12.72 -21.89 -2.44
N PRO A 361 11.67 -22.41 -3.13
CA PRO A 361 11.81 -23.48 -4.10
C PRO A 361 12.79 -23.14 -5.23
N ALA A 362 13.42 -24.14 -5.82
CA ALA A 362 14.48 -23.95 -6.81
C ALA A 362 14.05 -23.15 -8.05
N ASP A 363 12.84 -23.40 -8.55
CA ASP A 363 12.24 -22.69 -9.68
C ASP A 363 11.92 -21.22 -9.36
N VAL A 364 11.45 -20.95 -8.15
CA VAL A 364 11.23 -19.59 -7.65
C VAL A 364 12.55 -18.86 -7.45
N LYS A 365 13.57 -19.56 -6.93
CA LYS A 365 14.91 -19.01 -6.75
C LYS A 365 15.55 -18.59 -8.09
N GLU A 366 15.35 -19.37 -9.15
CA GLU A 366 15.81 -19.04 -10.49
C GLU A 366 15.16 -17.73 -10.98
N GLN A 367 13.84 -17.57 -10.82
CA GLN A 367 13.11 -16.37 -11.18
C GLN A 367 13.57 -15.16 -10.37
N LEU A 368 13.73 -15.29 -9.06
CA LEU A 368 14.24 -14.23 -8.20
C LEU A 368 15.67 -13.84 -8.53
N THR A 369 16.52 -14.80 -8.88
CA THR A 369 17.91 -14.54 -9.32
C THR A 369 17.94 -13.72 -10.60
N ALA A 370 17.06 -14.03 -11.55
CA ALA A 370 16.94 -13.26 -12.80
C ALA A 370 16.42 -11.83 -12.54
N ALA A 371 15.44 -11.68 -11.65
CA ALA A 371 14.83 -10.38 -11.33
C ALA A 371 15.73 -9.50 -10.43
N TYR A 372 16.54 -10.11 -9.55
CA TYR A 372 17.39 -9.44 -8.56
C TYR A 372 18.82 -9.98 -8.54
N PRO A 373 19.59 -9.81 -9.61
CA PRO A 373 20.92 -10.43 -9.73
C PRO A 373 21.93 -9.96 -8.65
N ALA A 374 21.84 -8.70 -8.19
CA ALA A 374 22.69 -8.18 -7.12
C ALA A 374 22.37 -8.82 -5.76
N ASP A 375 21.08 -8.99 -5.44
CA ASP A 375 20.65 -9.64 -4.20
C ASP A 375 21.01 -11.14 -4.19
N ALA A 376 20.90 -11.79 -5.35
CA ALA A 376 21.32 -13.18 -5.52
C ALA A 376 22.82 -13.36 -5.32
N ALA A 377 23.64 -12.47 -5.92
CA ALA A 377 25.09 -12.46 -5.73
C ALA A 377 25.51 -12.22 -4.27
N ALA A 378 24.69 -11.46 -3.52
CA ALA A 378 24.87 -11.27 -2.07
C ALA A 378 24.37 -12.45 -1.22
N GLY A 379 23.91 -13.56 -1.83
CA GLY A 379 23.40 -14.73 -1.14
C GLY A 379 22.06 -14.53 -0.43
N MET A 380 21.25 -13.55 -0.87
CA MET A 380 19.97 -13.24 -0.22
C MET A 380 19.00 -14.40 -0.29
N PHE A 381 18.99 -15.18 -1.36
CA PHE A 381 18.07 -16.30 -1.59
C PHE A 381 18.64 -17.67 -1.17
N GLU A 382 19.77 -17.66 -0.46
CA GLU A 382 20.46 -18.87 0.00
C GLU A 382 20.18 -19.17 1.49
N GLY A 383 20.27 -20.45 1.85
CA GLY A 383 20.32 -20.91 3.24
C GLY A 383 18.97 -21.12 3.91
N GLU A 384 19.01 -21.87 5.00
CA GLU A 384 17.89 -22.10 5.91
C GLU A 384 18.35 -21.77 7.34
N PRO A 385 17.56 -21.03 8.12
CA PRO A 385 16.27 -20.45 7.74
C PRO A 385 16.41 -19.32 6.71
N GLN A 386 15.35 -19.11 5.90
CA GLN A 386 15.31 -18.04 4.91
C GLN A 386 15.28 -16.64 5.55
N LEU A 387 14.67 -16.54 6.74
CA LEU A 387 14.54 -15.27 7.45
C LEU A 387 15.91 -14.73 7.91
N LYS A 388 16.25 -13.53 7.47
CA LYS A 388 17.51 -12.82 7.81
C LYS A 388 17.26 -11.32 7.93
N ALA A 389 18.20 -10.59 8.51
CA ALA A 389 18.12 -9.14 8.65
C ALA A 389 17.94 -8.40 7.30
N THR A 390 18.39 -9.00 6.21
CA THR A 390 18.25 -8.50 4.84
C THR A 390 17.04 -9.08 4.09
N TYR A 391 16.26 -9.97 4.71
CA TYR A 391 15.10 -10.61 4.09
C TYR A 391 14.01 -10.87 5.12
N VAL A 392 13.35 -9.81 5.60
CA VAL A 392 12.21 -9.90 6.54
C VAL A 392 10.86 -9.81 5.83
N ILE A 393 10.88 -9.53 4.53
CA ILE A 393 9.70 -9.45 3.66
C ILE A 393 10.06 -10.02 2.30
N PRO A 394 9.12 -10.68 1.57
CA PRO A 394 9.41 -11.23 0.25
C PRO A 394 9.69 -10.12 -0.78
N LYS A 395 10.27 -10.48 -1.89
CA LYS A 395 10.49 -9.56 -3.01
C LYS A 395 9.25 -9.45 -3.88
N PRO A 396 8.97 -8.28 -4.50
CA PRO A 396 7.80 -8.09 -5.38
C PRO A 396 7.66 -9.09 -6.52
N PHE A 397 8.77 -9.51 -7.12
CA PHE A 397 8.76 -10.51 -8.20
C PHE A 397 8.82 -11.97 -7.71
N ASP A 398 8.56 -12.23 -6.44
CA ASP A 398 8.33 -13.59 -5.98
C ASP A 398 6.92 -14.04 -6.43
N PRO A 399 6.83 -15.04 -7.34
CA PRO A 399 5.54 -15.44 -7.93
C PRO A 399 4.57 -16.03 -6.92
N ARG A 400 5.03 -16.37 -5.72
CA ARG A 400 4.20 -16.90 -4.63
C ARG A 400 3.41 -15.81 -3.89
N VAL A 401 3.82 -14.54 -4.01
CA VAL A 401 3.26 -13.42 -3.21
C VAL A 401 1.77 -13.27 -3.48
N VAL A 402 1.39 -12.98 -4.73
CA VAL A 402 -0.02 -12.67 -5.05
C VAL A 402 -0.95 -13.85 -4.79
N PRO A 403 -0.66 -15.09 -5.23
CA PRO A 403 -1.53 -16.23 -4.92
C PRO A 403 -1.69 -16.47 -3.40
N ARG A 404 -0.61 -16.34 -2.62
CA ARG A 404 -0.67 -16.51 -1.16
C ARG A 404 -1.52 -15.44 -0.49
N VAL A 405 -1.31 -14.18 -0.84
CA VAL A 405 -2.07 -13.05 -0.28
C VAL A 405 -3.54 -13.17 -0.68
N ALA A 406 -3.84 -13.41 -1.96
CA ALA A 406 -5.21 -13.53 -2.46
C ALA A 406 -5.98 -14.66 -1.75
N MET A 407 -5.37 -15.85 -1.64
CA MET A 407 -5.98 -16.97 -0.94
C MET A 407 -6.33 -16.61 0.52
N ARG A 408 -5.38 -16.05 1.28
CA ARG A 408 -5.61 -15.72 2.69
C ARG A 408 -6.62 -14.59 2.88
N VAL A 409 -6.65 -13.62 1.97
CA VAL A 409 -7.64 -12.54 1.96
C VAL A 409 -9.04 -13.09 1.66
N ALA A 410 -9.16 -13.96 0.64
CA ALA A 410 -10.43 -14.60 0.30
C ALA A 410 -10.96 -15.49 1.46
N GLU A 411 -10.08 -16.29 2.09
CA GLU A 411 -10.45 -17.08 3.27
C GLU A 411 -10.95 -16.22 4.44
N ALA A 412 -10.31 -15.06 4.68
CA ALA A 412 -10.73 -14.13 5.71
C ALA A 412 -12.07 -13.48 5.35
N ALA A 413 -12.26 -13.04 4.11
CA ALA A 413 -13.49 -12.44 3.62
C ALA A 413 -14.71 -13.38 3.74
N MET A 414 -14.52 -14.68 3.50
CA MET A 414 -15.59 -15.68 3.62
C MET A 414 -15.99 -15.99 5.08
N LYS A 415 -15.16 -15.58 6.05
CA LYS A 415 -15.41 -15.82 7.49
C LYS A 415 -15.99 -14.59 8.18
N THR A 416 -15.89 -13.41 7.59
CA THR A 416 -16.26 -12.12 8.18
C THR A 416 -17.24 -11.35 7.30
#